data_59b85b9ced7be9658985a3947f8a2322
#
_entry.id   59b85b9ced7be9658985a3947f8a2322
#
_cell.length_a   1.000
_cell.length_b   1.000
_cell.length_c   1.000
_cell.angle_alpha   90.00
_cell.angle_beta   90.00
_cell.angle_gamma   90.00
#
_symmetry.space_group_name_H-M   'P 1'
#
loop_
_entity.id
_entity.type
_entity.pdbx_description
1 polymer ?
#
loop_
_entity_poly.entity_id
_entity_poly.type
_entity_poly.pdbx_seq_one_letter_code
_entity_poly.pdbx_strand_id
1 'polypeptide(L)'
;MKLGLFTLGLFKLDHVAIATPDLDSGSAPYLALGLLPEGPDEDVESQGVRVRAFEVGGSLIELLSPTRPDSPLSTFLARRGAGLHHLALRVADLGAEMKRLRGLGAQFLSDEPQAGRRDTRVAFLHPRWGQGTLIELVEHPLVGHALVGHPDGRGT
;
A
#
# COMPACT_ATOMS: atom_id res chain seq x y z
N MET A 1 -14.07 31.16 -4.36
CA MET A 1 -13.22 30.14 -3.77
C MET A 1 -12.41 29.51 -4.88
N LYS A 2 -11.15 29.93 -5.03
CA LYS A 2 -10.26 29.32 -6.03
C LYS A 2 -9.89 27.94 -5.51
N LEU A 3 -10.50 26.89 -6.04
CA LEU A 3 -9.92 25.57 -6.05
C LEU A 3 -8.64 25.70 -6.84
N GLY A 4 -7.52 25.84 -6.11
CA GLY A 4 -6.21 25.75 -6.74
C GLY A 4 -6.21 24.47 -7.56
N LEU A 5 -5.76 24.56 -8.80
CA LEU A 5 -5.40 23.43 -9.60
C LEU A 5 -4.33 22.68 -8.81
N PHE A 6 -4.76 21.85 -7.88
CA PHE A 6 -3.93 20.75 -7.45
C PHE A 6 -3.81 19.91 -8.71
N THR A 7 -2.67 20.02 -9.37
CA THR A 7 -2.22 18.93 -10.21
C THR A 7 -2.47 17.72 -9.34
N LEU A 8 -3.53 16.98 -9.66
CA LEU A 8 -3.79 15.71 -9.05
C LEU A 8 -2.54 14.89 -9.33
N GLY A 9 -1.57 15.01 -8.46
CA GLY A 9 -0.41 14.13 -8.39
C GLY A 9 -0.91 12.78 -8.02
N LEU A 10 -1.86 12.34 -8.82
CA LEU A 10 -2.30 10.99 -9.07
C LEU A 10 -2.51 10.20 -7.78
N PHE A 11 -3.58 10.54 -7.04
CA PHE A 11 -4.18 9.58 -6.16
C PHE A 11 -4.71 8.44 -7.05
N LYS A 12 -3.95 7.38 -7.11
CA LYS A 12 -4.36 6.13 -7.70
C LYS A 12 -4.69 5.18 -6.55
N LEU A 13 -5.76 4.41 -6.66
CA LEU A 13 -5.97 3.28 -5.77
C LEU A 13 -4.82 2.30 -5.99
N ASP A 14 -3.91 2.24 -5.03
CA ASP A 14 -2.77 1.34 -5.10
C ASP A 14 -3.19 -0.09 -4.80
N HIS A 15 -3.82 -0.29 -3.66
CA HIS A 15 -4.36 -1.59 -3.27
C HIS A 15 -5.49 -1.48 -2.25
N VAL A 16 -6.20 -2.58 -2.12
CA VAL A 16 -7.12 -2.86 -1.01
C VAL A 16 -6.54 -4.00 -0.21
N ALA A 17 -6.39 -3.81 1.09
CA ALA A 17 -5.83 -4.83 1.98
C ALA A 17 -6.93 -5.57 2.75
N ILE A 18 -6.80 -6.88 2.81
CA ILE A 18 -7.74 -7.79 3.44
C ILE A 18 -6.99 -8.63 4.46
N ALA A 19 -7.43 -8.58 5.71
CA ALA A 19 -6.88 -9.38 6.78
C ALA A 19 -7.41 -10.81 6.73
N THR A 20 -6.53 -11.78 6.85
CA THR A 20 -6.86 -13.20 6.95
C THR A 20 -5.95 -13.90 7.95
N PRO A 21 -6.43 -14.89 8.71
CA PRO A 21 -5.56 -15.70 9.56
C PRO A 21 -4.54 -16.52 8.77
N ASP A 22 -4.91 -16.93 7.56
CA ASP A 22 -4.11 -17.79 6.69
C ASP A 22 -4.23 -17.37 5.23
N LEU A 23 -3.10 -17.21 4.54
CA LEU A 23 -3.08 -16.76 3.14
C LEU A 23 -3.69 -17.78 2.18
N ASP A 24 -3.53 -19.08 2.43
CA ASP A 24 -4.03 -20.11 1.51
C ASP A 24 -5.56 -20.16 1.56
N SER A 25 -6.14 -20.24 2.74
CA SER A 25 -7.61 -20.19 2.88
C SER A 25 -8.19 -18.85 2.46
N GLY A 26 -7.52 -17.73 2.79
CA GLY A 26 -7.92 -16.39 2.39
C GLY A 26 -7.89 -16.16 0.87
N SER A 27 -7.02 -16.90 0.15
CA SER A 27 -6.91 -16.81 -1.31
C SER A 27 -8.03 -17.54 -2.06
N ALA A 28 -8.71 -18.48 -1.45
CA ALA A 28 -9.66 -19.35 -2.12
C ALA A 28 -10.74 -18.61 -2.95
N PRO A 29 -11.39 -17.54 -2.44
CA PRO A 29 -12.38 -16.82 -3.24
C PRO A 29 -11.76 -16.10 -4.45
N TYR A 30 -10.54 -15.57 -4.33
CA TYR A 30 -9.86 -14.84 -5.42
C TYR A 30 -9.39 -15.79 -6.52
N LEU A 31 -8.86 -16.95 -6.15
CA LEU A 31 -8.52 -18.02 -7.10
C LEU A 31 -9.76 -18.53 -7.83
N ALA A 32 -10.88 -18.70 -7.12
CA ALA A 32 -12.17 -19.09 -7.71
C ALA A 32 -12.70 -18.05 -8.70
N LEU A 33 -12.39 -16.76 -8.49
CA LEU A 33 -12.71 -15.68 -9.43
C LEU A 33 -11.77 -15.64 -10.64
N GLY A 34 -10.76 -16.50 -10.70
CA GLY A 34 -9.80 -16.57 -11.80
C GLY A 34 -8.59 -15.63 -11.63
N LEU A 35 -8.42 -15.00 -10.47
CA LEU A 35 -7.25 -14.19 -10.19
C LEU A 35 -6.05 -15.08 -9.84
N LEU A 36 -4.87 -14.65 -10.25
CA LEU A 36 -3.61 -15.34 -9.92
C LEU A 36 -2.75 -14.45 -9.02
N PRO A 37 -2.01 -15.05 -8.08
CA PRO A 37 -1.05 -14.29 -7.27
C PRO A 37 -0.02 -13.58 -8.14
N GLU A 38 0.24 -12.33 -7.80
CA GLU A 38 1.26 -11.49 -8.45
C GLU A 38 2.61 -11.69 -7.76
N GLY A 39 3.38 -12.64 -8.24
CA GLY A 39 4.68 -12.99 -7.66
C GLY A 39 4.60 -13.77 -6.34
N PRO A 40 5.74 -13.92 -5.64
CA PRO A 40 5.82 -14.64 -4.37
C PRO A 40 5.23 -13.84 -3.21
N ASP A 41 4.86 -14.56 -2.15
CA ASP A 41 4.49 -13.93 -0.87
C ASP A 41 5.70 -13.16 -0.31
N GLU A 42 5.42 -12.05 0.38
CA GLU A 42 6.44 -11.17 0.93
C GLU A 42 6.17 -10.85 2.39
N ASP A 43 7.21 -10.90 3.22
CA ASP A 43 7.13 -10.47 4.62
C ASP A 43 7.45 -8.97 4.73
N VAL A 44 6.57 -8.23 5.39
CA VAL A 44 6.76 -6.82 5.74
C VAL A 44 7.01 -6.74 7.24
N GLU A 45 8.28 -6.83 7.63
CA GLU A 45 8.73 -6.92 9.03
C GLU A 45 8.25 -5.74 9.87
N SER A 46 8.30 -4.52 9.32
CA SER A 46 7.85 -3.31 10.02
C SER A 46 6.39 -3.36 10.46
N GLN A 47 5.57 -4.12 9.76
CA GLN A 47 4.13 -4.27 10.03
C GLN A 47 3.78 -5.63 10.64
N GLY A 48 4.72 -6.58 10.68
CA GLY A 48 4.51 -7.93 11.20
C GLY A 48 3.49 -8.73 10.39
N VAL A 49 3.54 -8.60 9.07
CA VAL A 49 2.60 -9.26 8.15
C VAL A 49 3.32 -9.96 7.01
N ARG A 50 2.69 -11.02 6.52
CA ARG A 50 3.01 -11.66 5.23
C ARG A 50 1.91 -11.29 4.24
N VAL A 51 2.31 -10.91 3.03
CA VAL A 51 1.43 -10.37 2.01
C VAL A 51 1.42 -11.27 0.78
N ARG A 52 0.22 -11.58 0.29
CA ARG A 52 -0.02 -12.16 -1.04
C ARG A 52 -0.89 -11.19 -1.84
N ALA A 53 -0.44 -10.81 -3.03
CA ALA A 53 -1.13 -9.84 -3.85
C ALA A 53 -1.73 -10.47 -5.11
N PHE A 54 -2.86 -9.95 -5.53
CA PHE A 54 -3.53 -10.25 -6.81
C PHE A 54 -3.70 -8.96 -7.58
N GLU A 55 -3.31 -8.94 -8.85
CA GLU A 55 -3.47 -7.76 -9.69
C GLU A 55 -4.88 -7.72 -10.27
N VAL A 56 -5.50 -6.54 -10.19
CA VAL A 56 -6.84 -6.28 -10.74
C VAL A 56 -6.86 -4.89 -11.37
N GLY A 57 -6.78 -4.84 -12.69
CA GLY A 57 -6.95 -3.58 -13.44
C GLY A 57 -5.95 -2.47 -13.07
N GLY A 58 -4.71 -2.83 -12.77
CA GLY A 58 -3.65 -1.90 -12.39
C GLY A 58 -3.63 -1.51 -10.91
N SER A 59 -4.52 -2.08 -10.10
CA SER A 59 -4.50 -2.01 -8.63
C SER A 59 -4.33 -3.42 -8.07
N LEU A 60 -4.05 -3.54 -6.77
CA LEU A 60 -3.86 -4.82 -6.13
C LEU A 60 -4.96 -5.10 -5.09
N ILE A 61 -5.28 -6.37 -4.92
CA ILE A 61 -5.88 -6.88 -3.70
C ILE A 61 -4.75 -7.56 -2.93
N GLU A 62 -4.46 -7.09 -1.73
CA GLU A 62 -3.43 -7.65 -0.87
C GLU A 62 -4.06 -8.40 0.31
N LEU A 63 -3.78 -9.70 0.41
CA LEU A 63 -4.12 -10.48 1.58
C LEU A 63 -2.99 -10.36 2.59
N LEU A 64 -3.35 -10.05 3.82
CA LEU A 64 -2.40 -9.90 4.93
C LEU A 64 -2.65 -10.99 5.95
N SER A 65 -1.62 -11.76 6.30
CA SER A 65 -1.65 -12.64 7.47
C SER A 65 -0.56 -12.22 8.46
N PRO A 66 -0.79 -12.37 9.80
CA PRO A 66 0.20 -11.98 10.78
C PRO A 66 1.40 -12.94 10.76
N THR A 67 2.61 -12.39 10.92
CA THR A 67 3.84 -13.18 11.06
C THR A 67 4.22 -13.44 12.51
N ARG A 68 3.58 -12.73 13.45
CA ARG A 68 3.81 -12.86 14.87
C ARG A 68 2.55 -12.51 15.68
N PRO A 69 2.39 -13.10 16.89
CA PRO A 69 1.18 -12.91 17.69
C PRO A 69 0.94 -11.47 18.16
N ASP A 70 2.01 -10.69 18.32
CA ASP A 70 1.96 -9.29 18.77
C ASP A 70 1.84 -8.27 17.64
N SER A 71 1.65 -8.73 16.40
CA SER A 71 1.43 -7.79 15.29
C SER A 71 0.10 -7.07 15.44
N PRO A 72 -0.01 -5.80 14.98
CA PRO A 72 -1.28 -5.07 14.96
C PRO A 72 -2.38 -5.81 14.21
N LEU A 73 -2.02 -6.59 13.18
CA LEU A 73 -2.96 -7.40 12.43
C LEU A 73 -3.56 -8.53 13.27
N SER A 74 -2.79 -9.14 14.17
CA SER A 74 -3.30 -10.16 15.10
C SER A 74 -4.39 -9.59 16.00
N THR A 75 -4.19 -8.37 16.52
CA THR A 75 -5.21 -7.66 17.30
C THR A 75 -6.45 -7.35 16.48
N PHE A 76 -6.27 -6.90 15.22
CA PHE A 76 -7.39 -6.65 14.32
C PHE A 76 -8.24 -7.92 14.11
N LEU A 77 -7.58 -9.03 13.76
CA LEU A 77 -8.26 -10.32 13.53
C LEU A 77 -9.00 -10.82 14.76
N ALA A 78 -8.41 -10.66 15.95
CA ALA A 78 -9.05 -11.05 17.21
C ALA A 78 -10.31 -10.23 17.50
N ARG A 79 -10.33 -8.95 17.12
CA ARG A 79 -11.46 -8.05 17.40
C ARG A 79 -12.52 -8.05 16.32
N ARG A 80 -12.14 -8.17 15.05
CA ARG A 80 -13.03 -7.97 13.89
C ARG A 80 -13.17 -9.20 13.01
N GLY A 81 -12.28 -10.19 13.16
CA GLY A 81 -12.20 -11.32 12.23
C GLY A 81 -11.58 -10.96 10.89
N ALA A 82 -11.62 -11.89 9.97
CA ALA A 82 -11.14 -11.67 8.59
C ALA A 82 -12.03 -10.67 7.83
N GLY A 83 -11.42 -9.89 6.94
CA GLY A 83 -12.12 -8.93 6.11
C GLY A 83 -11.28 -7.71 5.76
N LEU A 84 -11.93 -6.67 5.23
CA LEU A 84 -11.28 -5.42 4.84
C LEU A 84 -10.50 -4.81 6.00
N HIS A 85 -9.22 -4.48 5.73
CA HIS A 85 -8.33 -3.87 6.70
C HIS A 85 -8.06 -2.40 6.38
N HIS A 86 -7.65 -2.08 5.16
CA HIS A 86 -7.38 -0.70 4.76
C HIS A 86 -7.49 -0.48 3.25
N LEU A 87 -7.57 0.79 2.88
CA LEU A 87 -7.37 1.28 1.51
C LEU A 87 -6.01 1.92 1.40
N ALA A 88 -5.31 1.70 0.30
CA ALA A 88 -4.04 2.34 0.03
C ALA A 88 -4.13 3.21 -1.23
N LEU A 89 -3.68 4.45 -1.09
CA LEU A 89 -3.65 5.44 -2.16
C LEU A 89 -2.20 5.76 -2.52
N ARG A 90 -1.88 5.68 -3.80
CA ARG A 90 -0.55 6.05 -4.29
C ARG A 90 -0.39 7.55 -4.34
N VAL A 91 0.73 8.03 -3.81
CA VAL A 91 1.14 9.43 -3.86
C VAL A 91 2.52 9.55 -4.51
N ALA A 92 2.80 10.70 -5.11
CA ALA A 92 4.09 10.95 -5.76
C ALA A 92 5.20 11.26 -4.77
N ASP A 93 4.89 12.01 -3.71
CA ASP A 93 5.81 12.43 -2.65
C ASP A 93 5.10 12.30 -1.30
N LEU A 94 5.45 11.25 -0.57
CA LEU A 94 4.81 10.94 0.71
C LEU A 94 5.09 12.00 1.77
N GLY A 95 6.31 12.52 1.83
CA GLY A 95 6.67 13.54 2.81
C GLY A 95 5.91 14.84 2.61
N ALA A 96 5.81 15.30 1.36
CA ALA A 96 5.04 16.49 1.00
C ALA A 96 3.55 16.31 1.29
N GLU A 97 3.00 15.13 0.99
CA GLU A 97 1.58 14.83 1.21
C GLU A 97 1.25 14.74 2.70
N MET A 98 2.10 14.11 3.50
CA MET A 98 1.95 14.07 4.96
C MET A 98 1.95 15.49 5.55
N LYS A 99 2.87 16.35 5.11
CA LYS A 99 2.95 17.75 5.55
C LYS A 99 1.68 18.51 5.18
N ARG A 100 1.20 18.36 3.93
CA ARG A 100 -0.02 19.01 3.45
C ARG A 100 -1.24 18.58 4.27
N LEU A 101 -1.40 17.29 4.50
CA LEU A 101 -2.54 16.74 5.25
C LEU A 101 -2.50 17.13 6.73
N ARG A 102 -1.32 17.18 7.36
CA ARG A 102 -1.16 17.70 8.73
C ARG A 102 -1.63 19.15 8.84
N GLY A 103 -1.34 19.95 7.82
CA GLY A 103 -1.86 21.33 7.74
C GLY A 103 -3.38 21.42 7.67
N LEU A 104 -4.06 20.35 7.26
CA LEU A 104 -5.51 20.21 7.25
C LEU A 104 -6.07 19.51 8.51
N GLY A 105 -5.21 19.23 9.49
CA GLY A 105 -5.61 18.60 10.74
C GLY A 105 -5.55 17.07 10.74
N ALA A 106 -5.00 16.46 9.70
CA ALA A 106 -4.84 15.00 9.65
C ALA A 106 -3.82 14.53 10.69
N GLN A 107 -4.11 13.41 11.30
CA GLN A 107 -3.21 12.71 12.20
C GLN A 107 -2.75 11.41 11.55
N PHE A 108 -1.48 11.09 11.70
CA PHE A 108 -0.89 9.84 11.25
C PHE A 108 -0.60 8.93 12.45
N LEU A 109 -0.57 7.62 12.22
CA LEU A 109 -0.25 6.64 13.27
C LEU A 109 1.24 6.68 13.65
N SER A 110 2.10 7.18 12.77
CA SER A 110 3.52 7.42 13.03
C SER A 110 3.95 8.79 12.49
N ASP A 111 4.97 9.37 13.09
CA ASP A 111 5.47 10.69 12.67
C ASP A 111 6.22 10.63 11.35
N GLU A 112 6.88 9.51 11.09
CA GLU A 112 7.70 9.28 9.91
C GLU A 112 7.15 8.13 9.05
N PRO A 113 7.41 8.16 7.73
CA PRO A 113 7.13 7.04 6.86
C PRO A 113 7.79 5.75 7.31
N GLN A 114 7.13 4.64 7.09
CA GLN A 114 7.62 3.30 7.36
C GLN A 114 7.90 2.54 6.06
N ALA A 115 8.71 1.49 6.14
CA ALA A 115 8.92 0.59 5.03
C ALA A 115 7.67 -0.26 4.78
N GLY A 116 7.28 -0.35 3.52
CA GLY A 116 6.21 -1.20 3.03
C GLY A 116 6.73 -2.31 2.11
N ARG A 117 5.81 -2.98 1.43
CA ARG A 117 6.10 -4.02 0.45
C ARG A 117 6.86 -3.46 -0.75
N ARG A 118 7.79 -4.22 -1.33
CA ARG A 118 8.57 -3.84 -2.53
C ARG A 118 9.25 -2.49 -2.44
N ASP A 119 9.91 -2.24 -1.32
CA ASP A 119 10.66 -1.00 -1.08
C ASP A 119 9.80 0.27 -1.14
N THR A 120 8.50 0.15 -0.98
CA THR A 120 7.62 1.31 -0.83
C THR A 120 7.84 2.00 0.51
N ARG A 121 7.47 3.27 0.55
CA ARG A 121 7.33 4.04 1.79
C ARG A 121 5.85 4.25 2.05
N VAL A 122 5.43 4.04 3.28
CA VAL A 122 4.02 4.08 3.65
C VAL A 122 3.78 4.92 4.89
N ALA A 123 2.59 5.48 5.00
CA ALA A 123 2.10 6.14 6.19
C ALA A 123 0.59 5.92 6.34
N PHE A 124 0.17 5.57 7.55
CA PHE A 124 -1.25 5.37 7.85
C PHE A 124 -1.86 6.61 8.50
N LEU A 125 -2.94 7.09 7.93
CA LEU A 125 -3.79 8.09 8.55
C LEU A 125 -4.55 7.48 9.72
N HIS A 126 -4.68 8.25 10.82
CA HIS A 126 -5.45 7.79 11.97
C HIS A 126 -6.92 7.54 11.55
N PRO A 127 -7.53 6.39 11.94
CA PRO A 127 -8.89 6.04 11.52
C PRO A 127 -9.95 7.08 11.85
N ARG A 128 -9.77 7.87 12.91
CA ARG A 128 -10.69 8.96 13.25
C ARG A 128 -10.76 10.02 12.16
N TRP A 129 -9.64 10.34 11.53
CA TRP A 129 -9.59 11.29 10.43
C TRP A 129 -10.26 10.72 9.16
N GLY A 130 -10.11 9.42 8.92
CA GLY A 130 -10.78 8.68 7.84
C GLY A 130 -12.22 8.28 8.15
N GLN A 131 -12.81 8.78 9.24
CA GLN A 131 -14.17 8.48 9.68
C GLN A 131 -14.44 6.96 9.82
N GLY A 132 -13.50 6.26 10.43
CA GLY A 132 -13.58 4.83 10.67
C GLY A 132 -12.87 3.97 9.62
N THR A 133 -12.40 4.56 8.53
CA THR A 133 -11.61 3.87 7.50
C THR A 133 -10.13 4.10 7.75
N LEU A 134 -9.36 3.02 7.82
CA LEU A 134 -7.91 3.09 7.81
C LEU A 134 -7.42 3.35 6.39
N ILE A 135 -6.72 4.45 6.19
CA ILE A 135 -6.20 4.87 4.89
C ILE A 135 -4.68 4.88 4.95
N GLU A 136 -4.06 4.19 4.00
CA GLU A 136 -2.63 4.17 3.79
C GLU A 136 -2.25 5.06 2.61
N LEU A 137 -1.19 5.84 2.75
CA LEU A 137 -0.53 6.52 1.65
C LEU A 137 0.72 5.76 1.28
N VAL A 138 0.92 5.52 -0.02
CA VAL A 138 2.03 4.71 -0.54
C VAL A 138 2.82 5.49 -1.57
N GLU A 139 4.13 5.62 -1.34
CA GLU A 139 5.07 6.11 -2.32
C GLU A 139 5.89 4.94 -2.85
N HIS A 140 5.83 4.73 -4.15
CA HIS A 140 6.66 3.71 -4.80
C HIS A 140 8.06 4.24 -5.08
N PRO A 141 9.09 3.38 -5.04
CA PRO A 141 10.43 3.79 -5.43
C PRO A 141 10.43 4.28 -6.88
N LEU A 142 11.25 5.28 -7.19
CA LEU A 142 11.45 5.72 -8.56
C LEU A 142 12.03 4.56 -9.35
N VAL A 143 11.33 4.16 -10.41
CA VAL A 143 11.89 3.24 -11.40
C VAL A 143 13.02 3.99 -12.08
N GLY A 144 14.27 3.57 -11.87
CA GLY A 144 15.41 4.15 -12.57
C GLY A 144 15.13 4.09 -14.06
N HIS A 145 15.13 5.24 -14.74
CA HIS A 145 15.27 5.27 -16.18
C HIS A 145 16.61 4.61 -16.45
N ALA A 146 16.60 3.37 -16.93
CA ALA A 146 17.74 2.82 -17.59
C ALA A 146 18.06 3.80 -18.71
N LEU A 147 19.18 4.49 -18.59
CA LEU A 147 19.76 5.25 -19.69
C LEU A 147 19.93 4.24 -20.82
N VAL A 148 19.02 4.26 -21.77
CA VAL A 148 19.21 3.60 -23.05
C VAL A 148 20.41 4.30 -23.64
N GLY A 149 21.57 3.65 -23.49
CA GLY A 149 22.80 4.07 -24.13
C GLY A 149 22.54 4.20 -25.61
N HIS A 150 22.67 5.39 -26.10
CA HIS A 150 22.73 5.65 -27.55
C HIS A 150 23.96 4.90 -28.08
N PRO A 151 23.82 3.98 -29.00
CA PRO A 151 25.01 3.44 -29.67
C PRO A 151 25.54 4.51 -30.58
N ASP A 152 26.68 5.10 -30.23
CA ASP A 152 27.45 5.94 -31.09
C ASP A 152 27.81 5.16 -32.37
N GLY A 153 27.05 5.41 -33.44
CA GLY A 153 27.38 5.01 -34.75
C GLY A 153 28.52 5.89 -35.27
N ARG A 154 29.77 5.49 -35.07
CA ARG A 154 30.87 5.96 -35.92
C ARG A 154 31.04 4.93 -37.00
N GLY A 155 30.55 5.27 -38.20
CA GLY A 155 30.92 4.68 -39.44
C GLY A 155 31.83 5.67 -40.21
N THR A 156 33.00 5.27 -40.50
CA THR A 156 33.95 5.87 -41.45
C THR A 156 33.39 5.80 -42.85
#